data_80bed833a90777d3016810b4ad2919ab
#
_entry.id   80bed833a90777d3016810b4ad2919ab
#
_cell.length_a   1.000
_cell.length_b   1.000
_cell.length_c   1.000
_cell.angle_alpha   90.00
_cell.angle_beta   90.00
_cell.angle_gamma   90.00
#
_symmetry.space_group_name_H-M   'P 1'
#
loop_
_entity.id
_entity.type
_entity.pdbx_description
1 polymer ?
#
loop_
_entity_poly.entity_id
_entity_poly.type
_entity_poly.pdbx_seq_one_letter_code
_entity_poly.pdbx_strand_id
1 'polypeptide(L)'
;MRLKNFSVSFGSQIFKALSEEPRVRILHLLFKKNELSISDLEQILDFTQAKTSRHLTYLRNSGIVNTRKEDQWVFYSLKEEVIDMIRQIMEYLNRDQVLLKDLENYETLYSNRELAAYKKDQKKWLSR
;
A
#
# COMPACT_ATOMS: atom_id res chain seq x y z
N MET A 1 12.67 11.56 15.95
CA MET A 1 12.64 11.07 14.57
C MET A 1 13.19 12.13 13.62
N ARG A 2 14.07 11.73 12.76
CA ARG A 2 14.73 12.66 11.85
C ARG A 2 14.02 12.65 10.50
N LEU A 3 13.47 13.80 10.10
CA LEU A 3 12.85 13.94 8.78
C LEU A 3 13.91 13.97 7.69
N LYS A 4 13.61 13.31 6.59
CA LYS A 4 14.48 13.33 5.43
C LYS A 4 14.16 14.56 4.57
N ASN A 5 15.21 15.11 3.96
CA ASN A 5 15.04 16.21 3.04
C ASN A 5 14.91 15.68 1.62
N PHE A 6 13.88 16.10 0.92
CA PHE A 6 13.65 15.71 -0.46
C PHE A 6 13.97 16.87 -1.38
N SER A 7 14.39 16.54 -2.61
CA SER A 7 14.49 17.54 -3.66
C SER A 7 13.10 18.05 -4.03
N VAL A 8 13.02 19.23 -4.63
CA VAL A 8 11.76 19.75 -5.15
C VAL A 8 11.18 18.78 -6.18
N SER A 9 12.02 18.19 -7.00
CA SER A 9 11.59 17.24 -8.02
C SER A 9 10.92 16.01 -7.39
N PHE A 10 11.55 15.42 -6.39
CA PHE A 10 10.97 14.26 -5.72
C PHE A 10 9.71 14.63 -4.93
N GLY A 11 9.74 15.76 -4.25
CA GLY A 11 8.56 16.27 -3.54
C GLY A 11 7.37 16.46 -4.47
N SER A 12 7.60 17.01 -5.66
CA SER A 12 6.55 17.16 -6.65
C SER A 12 5.98 15.83 -7.12
N GLN A 13 6.84 14.82 -7.26
CA GLN A 13 6.39 13.48 -7.62
C GLN A 13 5.49 12.89 -6.54
N ILE A 14 5.84 13.12 -5.27
CA ILE A 14 5.02 12.66 -4.15
C ILE A 14 3.64 13.32 -4.17
N PHE A 15 3.59 14.64 -4.37
CA PHE A 15 2.32 15.35 -4.43
C PHE A 15 1.46 14.85 -5.61
N LYS A 16 2.07 14.61 -6.75
CA LYS A 16 1.34 14.03 -7.89
C LYS A 16 0.78 12.65 -7.58
N ALA A 17 1.57 11.83 -6.90
CA ALA A 17 1.13 10.50 -6.52
C ALA A 17 -0.10 10.57 -5.59
N LEU A 18 -0.13 11.56 -4.71
CA LEU A 18 -1.22 11.75 -3.75
C LEU A 18 -2.41 12.51 -4.34
N SER A 19 -2.35 12.94 -5.58
CA SER A 19 -3.40 13.75 -6.19
C SER A 19 -4.60 12.96 -6.70
N GLU A 20 -4.55 11.63 -6.67
CA GLU A 20 -5.66 10.78 -7.10
C GLU A 20 -6.08 9.84 -5.97
N GLU A 21 -7.37 9.80 -5.73
CA GLU A 21 -7.95 9.03 -4.64
C GLU A 21 -7.56 7.55 -4.63
N PRO A 22 -7.57 6.82 -5.77
CA PRO A 22 -7.14 5.43 -5.75
C PRO A 22 -5.74 5.22 -5.20
N ARG A 23 -4.81 6.12 -5.51
CA ARG A 23 -3.44 5.99 -5.01
C ARG A 23 -3.35 6.30 -3.52
N VAL A 24 -4.12 7.28 -3.04
CA VAL A 24 -4.19 7.55 -1.60
C VAL A 24 -4.68 6.30 -0.86
N ARG A 25 -5.71 5.65 -1.38
CA ARG A 25 -6.26 4.44 -0.77
C ARG A 25 -5.23 3.29 -0.74
N ILE A 26 -4.50 3.10 -1.83
CA ILE A 26 -3.43 2.09 -1.89
C ILE A 26 -2.35 2.40 -0.85
N LEU A 27 -1.88 3.64 -0.81
CA LEU A 27 -0.82 4.04 0.13
C LEU A 27 -1.26 3.89 1.57
N HIS A 28 -2.51 4.19 1.87
CA HIS A 28 -3.08 4.01 3.20
C HIS A 28 -3.00 2.54 3.64
N LEU A 29 -3.42 1.62 2.75
CA LEU A 29 -3.37 0.19 3.04
C LEU A 29 -1.94 -0.30 3.24
N LEU A 30 -1.01 0.15 2.40
CA LEU A 30 0.40 -0.24 2.55
C LEU A 30 0.99 0.33 3.85
N PHE A 31 0.58 1.54 4.23
CA PHE A 31 1.02 2.10 5.49
C PHE A 31 0.51 1.30 6.69
N LYS A 32 -0.75 0.89 6.66
CA LYS A 32 -1.38 0.18 7.77
C LYS A 32 -1.00 -1.29 7.85
N LYS A 33 -0.80 -1.95 6.69
CA LYS A 33 -0.61 -3.40 6.63
C LYS A 33 0.75 -3.82 6.11
N ASN A 34 1.64 -2.88 5.94
CA ASN A 34 3.03 -3.06 5.55
C ASN A 34 3.22 -3.58 4.13
N GLU A 35 2.73 -4.77 3.81
CA GLU A 35 3.03 -5.40 2.53
C GLU A 35 1.80 -6.13 2.01
N LEU A 36 1.40 -5.80 0.76
CA LEU A 36 0.24 -6.41 0.10
C LEU A 36 0.58 -6.69 -1.35
N SER A 37 0.02 -7.78 -1.88
CA SER A 37 0.20 -8.11 -3.30
C SER A 37 -0.78 -7.34 -4.18
N ILE A 38 -0.55 -7.36 -5.50
CA ILE A 38 -1.49 -6.76 -6.44
C ILE A 38 -2.87 -7.36 -6.27
N SER A 39 -2.95 -8.70 -6.19
CA SER A 39 -4.24 -9.38 -6.05
C SER A 39 -4.94 -9.01 -4.75
N ASP A 40 -4.18 -8.80 -3.68
CA ASP A 40 -4.75 -8.36 -2.41
C ASP A 40 -5.42 -6.99 -2.58
N LEU A 41 -4.72 -6.05 -3.19
CA LEU A 41 -5.24 -4.70 -3.40
C LEU A 41 -6.47 -4.69 -4.30
N GLU A 42 -6.48 -5.51 -5.35
CA GLU A 42 -7.65 -5.66 -6.21
C GLU A 42 -8.87 -6.10 -5.43
N GLN A 43 -8.72 -7.08 -4.57
CA GLN A 43 -9.83 -7.62 -3.78
C GLN A 43 -10.30 -6.64 -2.72
N ILE A 44 -9.36 -6.05 -1.97
CA ILE A 44 -9.70 -5.13 -0.87
C ILE A 44 -10.42 -3.90 -1.41
N LEU A 45 -9.91 -3.33 -2.51
CA LEU A 45 -10.40 -2.07 -3.05
C LEU A 45 -11.50 -2.25 -4.09
N ASP A 46 -11.74 -3.48 -4.52
CA ASP A 46 -12.67 -3.78 -5.63
C ASP A 46 -12.29 -3.04 -6.90
N PHE A 47 -11.01 -3.05 -7.21
CA PHE A 47 -10.47 -2.47 -8.44
C PHE A 47 -10.21 -3.57 -9.46
N THR A 48 -10.33 -3.22 -10.75
CA THR A 48 -9.91 -4.11 -11.82
C THR A 48 -8.40 -4.30 -11.80
N GLN A 49 -7.91 -5.38 -12.40
CA GLN A 49 -6.48 -5.63 -12.52
C GLN A 49 -5.78 -4.48 -13.26
N ALA A 50 -6.38 -4.01 -14.34
CA ALA A 50 -5.79 -2.92 -15.14
C ALA A 50 -5.65 -1.64 -14.32
N LYS A 51 -6.68 -1.28 -13.54
CA LYS A 51 -6.66 -0.09 -12.70
C LYS A 51 -5.60 -0.20 -11.61
N THR A 52 -5.57 -1.34 -10.92
CA THR A 52 -4.61 -1.57 -9.83
C THR A 52 -3.17 -1.52 -10.36
N SER A 53 -2.92 -2.22 -11.44
CA SER A 53 -1.60 -2.28 -12.06
C SER A 53 -1.13 -0.90 -12.50
N ARG A 54 -2.01 -0.11 -13.12
CA ARG A 54 -1.68 1.24 -13.58
C ARG A 54 -1.25 2.14 -12.42
N HIS A 55 -2.00 2.12 -11.33
CA HIS A 55 -1.67 2.96 -10.17
C HIS A 55 -0.42 2.48 -9.44
N LEU A 56 -0.23 1.17 -9.33
CA LEU A 56 0.99 0.63 -8.70
C LEU A 56 2.23 0.92 -9.53
N THR A 57 2.11 0.84 -10.85
CA THR A 57 3.21 1.21 -11.75
C THR A 57 3.57 2.67 -11.57
N TYR A 58 2.57 3.55 -11.47
CA TYR A 58 2.80 4.98 -11.23
C TYR A 58 3.56 5.19 -9.92
N LEU A 59 3.12 4.55 -8.84
CA LEU A 59 3.76 4.67 -7.53
C LEU A 59 5.18 4.14 -7.54
N ARG A 60 5.41 3.04 -8.24
CA ARG A 60 6.74 2.45 -8.36
C ARG A 60 7.67 3.37 -9.13
N ASN A 61 7.20 3.91 -10.26
CA ASN A 61 8.00 4.82 -11.07
C ASN A 61 8.28 6.16 -10.37
N SER A 62 7.40 6.55 -9.46
CA SER A 62 7.58 7.76 -8.65
C SER A 62 8.54 7.58 -7.47
N GLY A 63 9.01 6.35 -7.24
CA GLY A 63 9.96 6.09 -6.17
C GLY A 63 9.33 6.02 -4.78
N ILE A 64 8.05 5.71 -4.69
CA ILE A 64 7.33 5.72 -3.41
C ILE A 64 7.18 4.32 -2.83
N VAL A 65 7.15 3.28 -3.67
CA VAL A 65 6.97 1.91 -3.24
C VAL A 65 8.10 1.00 -3.71
N ASN A 66 8.32 -0.06 -2.94
CA ASN A 66 9.21 -1.17 -3.28
C ASN A 66 8.37 -2.35 -3.72
N THR A 67 8.99 -3.26 -4.44
CA THR A 67 8.39 -4.55 -4.77
C THR A 67 9.28 -5.68 -4.29
N ARG A 68 8.65 -6.80 -3.95
CA ARG A 68 9.34 -8.02 -3.54
C ARG A 68 8.56 -9.21 -4.08
N LYS A 69 9.27 -10.13 -4.70
CA LYS A 69 8.65 -11.36 -5.21
C LYS A 69 8.78 -12.48 -4.19
N GLU A 70 7.68 -13.19 -3.94
CA GLU A 70 7.69 -14.39 -3.10
C GLU A 70 6.69 -15.37 -3.70
N ASP A 71 7.18 -16.55 -4.10
CA ASP A 71 6.39 -17.56 -4.80
C ASP A 71 5.78 -16.97 -6.07
N GLN A 72 4.46 -17.08 -6.26
CA GLN A 72 3.76 -16.50 -7.42
C GLN A 72 3.34 -15.05 -7.21
N TRP A 73 3.61 -14.47 -6.03
CA TRP A 73 3.12 -13.13 -5.71
C TRP A 73 4.20 -12.08 -5.83
N VAL A 74 3.78 -10.86 -6.18
CA VAL A 74 4.60 -9.67 -6.06
C VAL A 74 3.97 -8.80 -4.99
N PHE A 75 4.71 -8.55 -3.91
CA PHE A 75 4.26 -7.72 -2.80
C PHE A 75 4.80 -6.30 -2.95
N TYR A 76 3.97 -5.34 -2.59
CA TYR A 76 4.31 -3.92 -2.59
C TYR A 76 4.37 -3.41 -1.17
N SER A 77 5.30 -2.50 -0.91
CA SER A 77 5.47 -1.86 0.40
C SER A 77 5.95 -0.43 0.18
N LEU A 78 5.78 0.42 1.18
CA LEU A 78 6.29 1.78 1.12
C LEU A 78 7.81 1.78 1.24
N LYS A 79 8.47 2.65 0.49
CA LYS A 79 9.89 2.89 0.71
C LYS A 79 10.08 3.55 2.06
N GLU A 80 11.15 3.16 2.75
CA GLU A 80 11.42 3.65 4.10
C GLU A 80 11.47 5.18 4.16
N GLU A 81 12.06 5.82 3.17
CA GLU A 81 12.24 7.27 3.18
C GLU A 81 10.94 8.06 3.07
N VAL A 82 9.83 7.44 2.66
CA VAL A 82 8.53 8.15 2.58
C VAL A 82 7.58 7.80 3.71
N ILE A 83 7.91 6.83 4.56
CA ILE A 83 6.98 6.34 5.59
C ILE A 83 6.55 7.46 6.54
N ASP A 84 7.49 8.28 6.99
CA ASP A 84 7.16 9.35 7.95
C ASP A 84 6.23 10.38 7.35
N MET A 85 6.45 10.77 6.10
CA MET A 85 5.57 11.73 5.43
C MET A 85 4.19 11.13 5.22
N ILE A 86 4.11 9.88 4.78
CA ILE A 86 2.83 9.20 4.59
C ILE A 86 2.09 9.10 5.93
N ARG A 87 2.80 8.75 7.02
CA ARG A 87 2.17 8.70 8.34
C ARG A 87 1.51 10.01 8.70
N GLN A 88 2.22 11.12 8.51
CA GLN A 88 1.70 12.45 8.84
C GLN A 88 0.46 12.79 8.00
N ILE A 89 0.49 12.46 6.71
CA ILE A 89 -0.66 12.69 5.84
C ILE A 89 -1.84 11.85 6.28
N MET A 90 -1.60 10.58 6.61
CA MET A 90 -2.68 9.68 7.03
C MET A 90 -3.32 10.08 8.36
N GLU A 91 -2.59 10.79 9.22
CA GLU A 91 -3.18 11.32 10.45
C GLU A 91 -4.32 12.30 10.16
N TYR A 92 -4.23 13.05 9.07
CA TYR A 92 -5.32 13.95 8.66
C TYR A 92 -6.52 13.20 8.10
N LEU A 93 -6.33 11.97 7.65
CA LEU A 93 -7.36 11.20 6.95
C LEU A 93 -7.86 10.00 7.76
N ASN A 94 -7.39 9.82 9.00
CA ASN A 94 -7.59 8.57 9.74
C ASN A 94 -9.05 8.27 10.12
N ARG A 95 -9.96 9.23 9.94
CA ARG A 95 -11.39 9.03 10.22
C ARG A 95 -12.23 9.01 8.94
N ASP A 96 -11.59 9.07 7.79
CA ASP A 96 -12.32 9.06 6.52
C ASP A 96 -13.03 7.71 6.34
N GLN A 97 -14.29 7.75 5.94
CA GLN A 97 -15.12 6.55 5.84
C GLN A 97 -14.66 5.60 4.75
N VAL A 98 -14.12 6.12 3.64
CA VAL A 98 -13.61 5.28 2.55
C VAL A 98 -12.41 4.48 3.06
N LEU A 99 -11.47 5.14 3.74
CA LEU A 99 -10.28 4.48 4.25
C LEU A 99 -10.61 3.47 5.35
N LEU A 100 -11.56 3.79 6.21
CA LEU A 100 -12.01 2.85 7.25
C LEU A 100 -12.68 1.62 6.64
N LYS A 101 -13.44 1.83 5.57
CA LYS A 101 -14.07 0.70 4.86
C LYS A 101 -13.02 -0.18 4.19
N ASP A 102 -11.99 0.40 3.63
CA ASP A 102 -10.89 -0.37 3.03
C ASP A 102 -10.23 -1.27 4.08
N LEU A 103 -9.98 -0.74 5.28
CA LEU A 103 -9.41 -1.55 6.37
C LEU A 103 -10.36 -2.66 6.80
N GLU A 104 -11.65 -2.38 6.86
CA GLU A 104 -12.66 -3.38 7.19
C GLU A 104 -12.68 -4.50 6.15
N ASN A 105 -12.61 -4.14 4.88
CA ASN A 105 -12.55 -5.14 3.80
C ASN A 105 -11.28 -5.99 3.90
N TYR A 106 -10.15 -5.36 4.23
CA TYR A 106 -8.92 -6.12 4.47
C TYR A 106 -9.13 -7.14 5.59
N GLU A 107 -9.68 -6.71 6.72
CA GLU A 107 -9.85 -7.62 7.88
C GLU A 107 -10.75 -8.79 7.53
N THR A 108 -11.83 -8.56 6.80
CA THR A 108 -12.75 -9.63 6.38
C THR A 108 -12.04 -10.63 5.48
N LEU A 109 -11.34 -10.15 4.47
CA LEU A 109 -10.66 -11.02 3.51
C LEU A 109 -9.48 -11.76 4.16
N TYR A 110 -8.76 -11.09 5.04
CA TYR A 110 -7.66 -11.71 5.77
C TYR A 110 -8.18 -12.83 6.68
N SER A 111 -9.26 -12.57 7.41
CA SER A 111 -9.88 -13.56 8.30
C SER A 111 -10.41 -14.76 7.52
N ASN A 112 -10.86 -14.54 6.29
CA ASN A 112 -11.36 -15.62 5.43
C ASN A 112 -10.22 -16.37 4.71
N ARG A 113 -8.96 -15.99 4.97
CA ARG A 113 -7.76 -16.63 4.41
C ARG A 113 -7.64 -16.46 2.89
N GLU A 114 -8.23 -15.39 2.36
CA GLU A 114 -8.26 -15.18 0.90
C GLU A 114 -7.05 -14.39 0.38
N LEU A 115 -6.38 -13.63 1.25
CA LEU A 115 -5.31 -12.75 0.81
C LEU A 115 -3.96 -13.48 0.73
N ALA A 116 -3.14 -13.08 -0.25
CA ALA A 116 -1.76 -13.51 -0.33
C ALA A 116 -0.99 -13.10 0.92
N ALA A 117 -1.31 -11.95 1.49
CA ALA A 117 -0.72 -11.49 2.76
C ALA A 117 -0.94 -12.51 3.87
N TYR A 118 -2.13 -13.10 3.96
CA TYR A 118 -2.40 -14.14 4.93
C TYR A 118 -1.50 -15.36 4.70
N LYS A 119 -1.41 -15.81 3.45
CA LYS A 119 -0.62 -17.00 3.10
C LYS A 119 0.86 -16.78 3.38
N LYS A 120 1.37 -15.59 3.09
CA LYS A 120 2.73 -15.20 3.41
C LYS A 120 2.99 -15.24 4.92
N ASP A 121 2.08 -14.70 5.71
CA ASP A 121 2.21 -14.66 7.17
C ASP A 121 2.18 -16.06 7.76
N GLN A 122 1.33 -16.95 7.25
CA GLN A 122 1.29 -18.35 7.68
C GLN A 122 2.58 -19.07 7.36
N LYS A 123 3.15 -18.84 6.19
CA LYS A 123 4.41 -19.45 5.79
C LYS A 123 5.54 -19.03 6.72
N LYS A 124 5.62 -17.75 7.08
CA LYS A 124 6.60 -17.23 8.03
C LYS A 124 6.45 -17.89 9.39
N TRP A 125 5.24 -18.05 9.84
CA TRP A 125 4.94 -18.68 11.12
C TRP A 125 5.41 -20.12 11.14
N LEU A 126 5.14 -20.88 10.07
CA LEU A 126 5.50 -22.29 9.98
C LEU A 126 7.00 -22.53 9.83
N SER A 127 7.74 -21.55 9.35
CA SER A 127 9.18 -21.71 9.11
C SER A 127 10.05 -21.40 10.32
N ARG A 128 9.45 -21.09 11.45
CA ARG A 128 10.20 -20.84 12.69
C ARG A 128 10.69 -22.11 13.33
#